data_7694d26a16a9f55836c2ca7b6263c724
#
_entry.id   7694d26a16a9f55836c2ca7b6263c724
#
_cell.length_a   1.000
_cell.length_b   1.000
_cell.length_c   1.000
_cell.angle_alpha   90.00
_cell.angle_beta   90.00
_cell.angle_gamma   90.00
#
_symmetry.space_group_name_H-M   'P 1'
#
loop_
_entity.id
_entity.type
_entity.pdbx_description
1 polymer ?
#
loop_
_entity_poly.entity_id
_entity_poly.type
_entity_poly.pdbx_seq_one_letter_code
_entity_poly.pdbx_strand_id
1 'polypeptide(L)'
;MEFEAQIIAAYGRHLLVRDAEGVSHEARPFGRRVQAVCGDRVLCERDAHHAEVHVKSVLPRRSTLARATMRGTAEAIVANLDLLVTVFAPLPKPDPFIIDRYLCAASSAGMSAL
;
A
#
# COMPACT_ATOMS: atom_id res chain seq x y z
N MET A 1 15.87 -4.89 17.00
CA MET A 1 16.65 -4.70 15.78
C MET A 1 15.76 -4.14 14.68
N GLU A 2 16.10 -2.99 14.17
CA GLU A 2 15.31 -2.30 13.16
C GLU A 2 15.78 -2.68 11.75
N PHE A 3 14.84 -2.74 10.82
CA PHE A 3 15.14 -2.99 9.41
C PHE A 3 14.09 -2.37 8.51
N GLU A 4 14.45 -2.07 7.28
CA GLU A 4 13.53 -1.58 6.28
C GLU A 4 12.89 -2.75 5.53
N ALA A 5 11.62 -2.59 5.18
CA ALA A 5 10.89 -3.57 4.41
C ALA A 5 9.84 -2.89 3.54
N GLN A 6 9.25 -3.65 2.63
CA GLN A 6 8.13 -3.18 1.81
C GLN A 6 6.90 -4.02 2.10
N ILE A 7 5.77 -3.36 2.26
CA ILE A 7 4.49 -4.07 2.45
C ILE A 7 4.06 -4.68 1.12
N ILE A 8 3.90 -5.99 1.10
CA ILE A 8 3.47 -6.72 -0.09
C ILE A 8 2.03 -7.19 -0.01
N ALA A 9 1.44 -7.19 1.18
CA ALA A 9 0.01 -7.48 1.36
C ALA A 9 -0.47 -6.88 2.68
N ALA A 10 -1.72 -6.44 2.71
CA ALA A 10 -2.35 -5.87 3.89
C ALA A 10 -3.74 -6.46 4.07
N TYR A 11 -3.99 -7.04 5.24
CA TYR A 11 -5.26 -7.65 5.62
C TYR A 11 -5.72 -7.01 6.93
N GLY A 12 -6.30 -5.81 6.84
CA GLY A 12 -6.63 -5.04 8.01
C GLY A 12 -5.37 -4.63 8.79
N ARG A 13 -5.25 -5.06 10.03
CA ARG A 13 -4.05 -4.79 10.83
C ARG A 13 -2.98 -5.88 10.73
N HIS A 14 -3.19 -6.86 9.88
CA HIS A 14 -2.24 -7.93 9.64
C HIS A 14 -1.50 -7.63 8.33
N LEU A 15 -0.20 -7.46 8.40
CA LEU A 15 0.63 -7.05 7.26
C LEU A 15 1.63 -8.13 6.90
N LEU A 16 1.91 -8.26 5.62
CA LEU A 16 3.02 -9.09 5.13
C LEU A 16 4.06 -8.15 4.54
N VAL A 17 5.28 -8.22 5.05
CA VAL A 17 6.37 -7.35 4.62
C VAL A 17 7.51 -8.18 4.06
N ARG A 18 8.25 -7.60 3.11
CA ARG A 18 9.43 -8.23 2.51
C ARG A 18 10.65 -7.37 2.80
N ASP A 19 11.69 -7.97 3.38
CA ASP A 19 12.93 -7.27 3.68
C ASP A 19 13.84 -7.14 2.46
N ALA A 20 15.00 -6.50 2.65
CA ALA A 20 15.96 -6.28 1.56
C ALA A 20 16.56 -7.56 1.01
N GLU A 21 16.52 -8.64 1.77
CA GLU A 21 17.02 -9.95 1.37
C GLU A 21 15.96 -10.81 0.66
N GLY A 22 14.74 -10.28 0.53
CA GLY A 22 13.64 -10.97 -0.11
C GLY A 22 12.86 -11.91 0.81
N VAL A 23 13.13 -11.87 2.11
CA VAL A 23 12.44 -12.72 3.09
C VAL A 23 11.16 -12.03 3.53
N SER A 24 10.06 -12.77 3.54
CA SER A 24 8.76 -12.27 3.98
C SER A 24 8.56 -12.50 5.47
N HIS A 25 7.98 -11.51 6.13
CA HIS A 25 7.66 -11.56 7.55
C HIS A 25 6.23 -11.11 7.79
N GLU A 26 5.55 -11.75 8.71
CA GLU A 26 4.26 -11.25 9.18
C GLU A 26 4.52 -10.13 10.17
N ALA A 27 3.78 -9.04 10.03
CA ALA A 27 3.98 -7.85 10.85
C ALA A 27 2.64 -7.24 11.26
N ARG A 28 2.69 -6.41 12.30
CA ARG A 28 1.55 -5.65 12.78
C ARG A 28 1.95 -4.18 12.94
N PRO A 29 1.03 -3.23 12.71
CA PRO A 29 1.32 -1.83 12.99
C PRO A 29 1.59 -1.61 14.48
N PHE A 30 2.56 -0.77 14.77
CA PHE A 30 2.85 -0.36 16.14
C PHE A 30 1.95 0.82 16.50
N GLY A 31 0.86 0.53 17.20
CA GLY A 31 -0.11 1.54 17.59
C GLY A 31 -1.14 1.85 16.49
N ARG A 32 -2.04 2.77 16.81
CA ARG A 32 -3.17 3.12 15.93
C ARG A 32 -2.84 4.18 14.88
N ARG A 33 -1.72 4.89 15.05
CA ARG A 33 -1.34 5.98 14.16
C ARG A 33 -0.64 5.53 12.90
N VAL A 34 -0.13 4.30 12.90
CA VAL A 34 0.56 3.77 11.73
C VAL A 34 -0.49 3.26 10.75
N GLN A 35 -0.61 3.94 9.62
CA GLN A 35 -1.50 3.57 8.53
C GLN A 35 -0.68 3.24 7.30
N ALA A 36 -0.41 1.97 7.12
CA ALA A 36 0.39 1.47 6.02
C ALA A 36 -0.49 0.73 5.01
N VAL A 37 -0.17 0.91 3.74
CA VAL A 37 -0.87 0.23 2.65
C VAL A 37 0.11 -0.58 1.83
N CYS A 38 -0.40 -1.46 0.99
CA CYS A 38 0.43 -2.26 0.10
C CYS A 38 1.33 -1.35 -0.76
N GLY A 39 2.59 -1.69 -0.87
CA GLY A 39 3.60 -0.92 -1.58
C GLY A 39 4.39 0.03 -0.71
N ASP A 40 3.93 0.36 0.49
CA ASP A 40 4.66 1.25 1.39
C ASP A 40 6.00 0.65 1.79
N ARG A 41 7.02 1.50 1.83
CA ARG A 41 8.29 1.15 2.47
C ARG A 41 8.18 1.57 3.92
N VAL A 42 8.58 0.69 4.80
CA VAL A 42 8.35 0.85 6.23
C VAL A 42 9.60 0.53 7.03
N LEU A 43 9.69 1.14 8.21
CA LEU A 43 10.69 0.78 9.19
C LEU A 43 10.05 -0.22 10.16
N CYS A 44 10.65 -1.40 10.25
CA CYS A 44 10.17 -2.49 11.09
C CYS A 44 11.11 -2.72 12.26
N GLU A 45 10.57 -3.23 13.35
CA GLU A 45 11.35 -3.66 14.50
C GLU A 45 10.94 -5.06 14.90
N ARG A 46 11.94 -5.92 15.09
CA ARG A 46 11.73 -7.27 15.62
C ARG A 46 11.85 -7.25 17.12
N ASP A 47 10.81 -7.73 17.78
CA ASP A 47 10.83 -7.90 19.24
C ASP A 47 11.75 -9.08 19.61
N ALA A 48 12.76 -8.80 20.43
CA ALA A 48 13.71 -9.83 20.84
C ALA A 48 13.08 -10.92 21.71
N HIS A 49 11.97 -10.61 22.40
CA HIS A 49 11.36 -11.54 23.36
C HIS A 49 10.26 -12.41 22.71
N HIS A 50 9.57 -11.91 21.69
CA HIS A 50 8.40 -12.58 21.13
C HIS A 50 8.54 -12.90 19.64
N ALA A 51 9.66 -12.57 19.03
CA ALA A 51 9.91 -12.75 17.59
C ALA A 51 8.84 -12.08 16.70
N GLU A 52 8.05 -11.19 17.27
CA GLU A 52 7.06 -10.42 16.51
C GLU A 52 7.73 -9.26 15.78
N VAL A 53 7.22 -8.99 14.56
CA VAL A 53 7.67 -7.84 13.77
C VAL A 53 6.59 -6.78 13.82
N HIS A 54 6.99 -5.56 14.18
CA HIS A 54 6.10 -4.41 14.22
C HIS A 54 6.55 -3.36 13.22
N VAL A 55 5.59 -2.78 12.51
CA VAL A 55 5.84 -1.64 11.64
C VAL A 55 5.78 -0.38 12.49
N LYS A 56 6.93 0.28 12.64
CA LYS A 56 7.05 1.48 13.47
C LYS A 56 6.62 2.73 12.74
N SER A 57 7.00 2.85 11.48
CA SER A 57 6.70 4.05 10.70
C SER A 57 6.67 3.74 9.21
N VAL A 58 5.95 4.59 8.48
CA VAL A 58 5.88 4.55 7.03
C VAL A 58 6.88 5.56 6.48
N LEU A 59 7.77 5.11 5.61
CA LEU A 59 8.75 5.98 4.97
C LEU A 59 8.07 6.84 3.88
N PRO A 60 8.70 7.95 3.45
CA PRO A 60 8.11 8.82 2.44
C PRO A 60 7.70 8.06 1.18
N ARG A 61 6.50 8.32 0.70
CA ARG A 61 5.94 7.72 -0.51
C ARG A 61 6.38 8.51 -1.74
N ARG A 62 6.75 7.80 -2.82
CA ARG A 62 7.02 8.47 -4.10
C ARG A 62 5.76 8.58 -4.96
N SER A 63 4.75 7.76 -4.71
CA SER A 63 3.44 7.89 -5.33
C SER A 63 2.38 7.28 -4.43
N THR A 64 1.13 7.74 -4.57
CA THR A 64 0.01 7.23 -3.79
C THR A 64 -1.22 7.19 -4.67
N LEU A 65 -1.86 6.02 -4.76
CA LEU A 65 -3.19 5.90 -5.34
C LEU A 65 -4.20 5.97 -4.21
N ALA A 66 -5.09 6.95 -4.29
CA ALA A 66 -6.08 7.19 -3.24
C ALA A 66 -7.49 7.19 -3.83
N ARG A 67 -8.46 6.92 -2.98
CA ARG A 67 -9.88 7.06 -3.34
C ARG A 67 -10.57 7.97 -2.34
N ALA A 68 -11.63 8.64 -2.79
CA ALA A 68 -12.46 9.45 -1.90
C ALA A 68 -13.31 8.55 -1.02
N THR A 69 -13.39 8.89 0.26
CA THR A 69 -14.30 8.22 1.19
C THR A 69 -15.65 8.93 1.20
N MET A 70 -16.66 8.33 1.80
CA MET A 70 -17.97 8.95 1.96
C MET A 70 -17.91 10.20 2.83
N ARG A 71 -16.85 10.38 3.62
CA ARG A 71 -16.63 11.56 4.45
C ARG A 71 -15.93 12.70 3.71
N GLY A 72 -15.66 12.54 2.42
CA GLY A 72 -14.98 13.56 1.63
C GLY A 72 -13.47 13.61 1.81
N THR A 73 -12.89 12.66 2.54
CA THR A 73 -11.44 12.55 2.71
C THR A 73 -10.84 11.62 1.66
N ALA A 74 -9.55 11.74 1.40
CA ALA A 74 -8.84 10.81 0.53
C ALA A 74 -8.24 9.69 1.37
N GLU A 75 -8.46 8.45 0.96
CA GLU A 75 -7.91 7.26 1.61
C GLU A 75 -6.94 6.58 0.67
N ALA A 76 -5.69 6.40 1.12
CA ALA A 76 -4.69 5.70 0.32
C ALA A 76 -5.07 4.23 0.18
N ILE A 77 -4.99 3.73 -1.05
CA ILE A 77 -5.25 2.32 -1.37
C ILE A 77 -3.94 1.57 -1.51
N VAL A 78 -2.98 2.17 -2.20
CA VAL A 78 -1.69 1.58 -2.50
C VAL A 78 -0.68 2.70 -2.71
N ALA A 79 0.59 2.42 -2.40
CA ALA A 79 1.67 3.40 -2.51
C ALA A 79 2.82 2.87 -3.35
N ASN A 80 3.66 3.78 -3.83
CA ASN A 80 4.91 3.49 -4.55
C ASN A 80 4.71 2.63 -5.80
N LEU A 81 3.58 2.84 -6.49
CA LEU A 81 3.33 2.19 -7.78
C LEU A 81 4.07 2.90 -8.90
N ASP A 82 4.59 2.11 -9.82
CA ASP A 82 5.18 2.61 -11.07
C ASP A 82 4.18 2.57 -12.21
N LEU A 83 3.29 1.57 -12.20
CA LEU A 83 2.37 1.32 -13.28
C LEU A 83 1.03 0.86 -12.74
N LEU A 84 -0.04 1.51 -13.18
CA LEU A 84 -1.41 1.08 -12.92
C LEU A 84 -1.94 0.39 -14.17
N VAL A 85 -2.36 -0.87 -14.03
CA VAL A 85 -2.97 -1.63 -15.09
C VAL A 85 -4.46 -1.79 -14.79
N THR A 86 -5.30 -1.30 -15.70
CA THR A 86 -6.75 -1.44 -15.59
C THR A 86 -7.21 -2.63 -16.38
N VAL A 87 -7.86 -3.58 -15.72
CA VAL A 87 -8.37 -4.80 -16.35
C VAL A 87 -9.89 -4.78 -16.31
N PHE A 88 -10.51 -5.02 -17.45
CA PHE A 88 -11.96 -5.11 -17.53
C PHE A 88 -12.34 -6.18 -18.55
N ALA A 89 -13.55 -6.71 -18.40
CA ALA A 89 -14.12 -7.70 -19.31
C ALA A 89 -15.36 -7.10 -19.98
N PRO A 90 -15.78 -7.61 -21.15
CA PRO A 90 -17.01 -7.12 -21.79
C PRO A 90 -18.27 -7.39 -20.97
N LEU A 91 -18.24 -8.40 -20.09
CA LEU A 91 -19.34 -8.73 -19.18
C LEU A 91 -18.80 -9.04 -17.78
N PRO A 92 -19.35 -8.43 -16.71
CA PRO A 92 -20.40 -7.39 -16.76
C PRO A 92 -19.90 -6.14 -17.46
N LYS A 93 -20.82 -5.33 -18.03
CA LYS A 93 -20.46 -4.15 -18.80
C LYS A 93 -19.63 -3.18 -17.91
N PRO A 94 -18.41 -2.81 -18.34
CA PRO A 94 -17.59 -1.89 -17.54
C PRO A 94 -18.18 -0.48 -17.53
N ASP A 95 -17.97 0.23 -16.41
CA ASP A 95 -18.29 1.64 -16.31
C ASP A 95 -17.10 2.46 -16.79
N PRO A 96 -17.19 3.15 -17.94
CA PRO A 96 -16.06 3.93 -18.45
C PRO A 96 -15.65 5.06 -17.53
N PHE A 97 -16.55 5.61 -16.71
CA PHE A 97 -16.21 6.66 -15.75
C PHE A 97 -15.27 6.16 -14.67
N ILE A 98 -15.44 4.92 -14.22
CA ILE A 98 -14.54 4.32 -13.23
C ILE A 98 -13.14 4.16 -13.81
N ILE A 99 -13.04 3.68 -15.06
CA ILE A 99 -11.76 3.53 -15.77
C ILE A 99 -11.07 4.88 -15.87
N ASP A 100 -11.78 5.92 -16.33
CA ASP A 100 -11.23 7.26 -16.48
C ASP A 100 -10.74 7.81 -15.13
N ARG A 101 -11.47 7.56 -14.06
CA ARG A 101 -11.08 8.02 -12.71
C ARG A 101 -9.76 7.40 -12.27
N TYR A 102 -9.55 6.12 -12.52
CA TYR A 102 -8.28 5.47 -12.19
C TYR A 102 -7.13 6.00 -13.04
N LEU A 103 -7.36 6.22 -14.34
CA LEU A 103 -6.33 6.78 -15.21
C LEU A 103 -5.95 8.19 -14.79
N CYS A 104 -6.92 9.03 -14.44
CA CYS A 104 -6.67 10.37 -13.95
C CYS A 104 -5.92 10.36 -12.62
N ALA A 105 -6.30 9.46 -11.70
CA ALA A 105 -5.63 9.33 -10.42
C ALA A 105 -4.17 8.91 -10.60
N ALA A 106 -3.90 7.97 -11.50
CA ALA A 106 -2.55 7.53 -11.81
C ALA A 106 -1.71 8.68 -12.38
N SER A 107 -2.25 9.42 -13.33
CA SER A 107 -1.57 10.58 -13.93
C SER A 107 -1.25 11.64 -12.89
N SER A 108 -2.22 11.97 -12.03
CA SER A 108 -2.03 12.97 -10.96
C SER A 108 -0.99 12.54 -9.94
N ALA A 109 -0.86 11.24 -9.70
CA ALA A 109 0.13 10.71 -8.76
C ALA A 109 1.51 10.50 -9.38
N GLY A 110 1.66 10.79 -10.68
CA GLY A 110 2.94 10.67 -11.38
C GLY A 110 3.33 9.25 -11.75
N MET A 111 2.38 8.31 -11.75
CA MET A 111 2.62 6.94 -12.17
C MET A 111 2.12 6.72 -13.61
N SER A 112 2.70 5.72 -14.28
CA SER A 112 2.22 5.31 -15.60
C SER A 112 0.92 4.51 -15.46
N ALA A 113 0.10 4.54 -16.51
CA ALA A 113 -1.17 3.81 -16.55
C ALA A 113 -1.31 3.08 -17.88
N LEU A 114 -1.94 1.92 -17.84
CA LEU A 114 -2.17 1.07 -18.99
C LEU A 114 -3.62 0.59 -19.02
#